data_3b1cad0197bf3889cd0388b437c7a85c
#
_entry.id   3b1cad0197bf3889cd0388b437c7a85c
#
_cell.length_a   1.000
_cell.length_b   1.000
_cell.length_c   1.000
_cell.angle_alpha   90.00
_cell.angle_beta   90.00
_cell.angle_gamma   90.00
#
_symmetry.space_group_name_H-M   'P 1'
#
loop_
_entity.id
_entity.type
_entity.pdbx_description
1 polymer ?
#
loop_
_entity_poly.entity_id
_entity_poly.type
_entity_poly.pdbx_seq_one_letter_code
_entity_poly.pdbx_strand_id
1 'polypeptide(L)'
;DESVDIIDEQNKSINDAKELFGHISDAVNALKEGLDNIASLNEQMDASRENVVKSMEDVASVSTETAAASEEVSASAEEVNATMHTLNQFTVELDEIATHLTEAINRFEL
;
A
#
# COMPACT_ATOMS: atom_id res chain seq x y z
N ASP A 1 4.83 22.28 -76.83
CA ASP A 1 4.01 23.51 -76.77
C ASP A 1 3.97 23.97 -75.31
N GLU A 2 4.55 25.16 -75.07
CA GLU A 2 4.75 25.74 -73.74
C GLU A 2 3.48 25.74 -72.83
N SER A 3 2.31 25.93 -73.48
CA SER A 3 1.00 25.93 -72.81
C SER A 3 0.56 24.52 -72.31
N VAL A 4 0.94 23.46 -73.02
CA VAL A 4 0.64 22.06 -72.65
C VAL A 4 1.52 21.65 -71.49
N ASP A 5 2.79 21.99 -71.49
CA ASP A 5 3.76 21.69 -70.43
C ASP A 5 3.35 22.35 -69.11
N ILE A 6 2.82 23.61 -69.14
CA ILE A 6 2.30 24.31 -67.98
C ILE A 6 1.05 23.62 -67.42
N ILE A 7 0.14 23.14 -68.27
CA ILE A 7 -1.07 22.43 -67.83
C ILE A 7 -0.69 21.07 -67.16
N ASP A 8 0.28 20.36 -67.68
CA ASP A 8 0.74 19.11 -67.14
C ASP A 8 1.43 19.30 -65.77
N GLU A 9 2.21 20.35 -65.60
CA GLU A 9 2.85 20.73 -64.33
C GLU A 9 1.80 21.15 -63.27
N GLN A 10 0.76 21.90 -63.68
CA GLN A 10 -0.37 22.22 -62.80
C GLN A 10 -1.15 20.98 -62.37
N ASN A 11 -1.46 20.07 -63.29
CA ASN A 11 -2.15 18.83 -62.98
C ASN A 11 -1.36 17.97 -62.02
N LYS A 12 -0.03 17.89 -62.16
CA LYS A 12 0.85 17.21 -61.23
C LYS A 12 0.80 17.84 -59.83
N SER A 13 0.91 19.17 -59.78
CA SER A 13 0.83 19.91 -58.50
C SER A 13 -0.52 19.73 -57.79
N ILE A 14 -1.63 19.63 -58.52
CA ILE A 14 -2.94 19.33 -57.97
C ILE A 14 -3.01 17.91 -57.42
N ASN A 15 -2.42 16.94 -58.11
CA ASN A 15 -2.37 15.55 -57.61
C ASN A 15 -1.51 15.43 -56.38
N ASP A 16 -0.34 16.04 -56.37
CA ASP A 16 0.58 16.07 -55.18
C ASP A 16 -0.13 16.71 -53.97
N ALA A 17 -0.88 17.81 -54.21
CA ALA A 17 -1.67 18.45 -53.16
C ALA A 17 -2.79 17.54 -52.64
N LYS A 18 -3.49 16.78 -53.51
CA LYS A 18 -4.51 15.82 -53.10
C LYS A 18 -3.91 14.68 -52.24
N GLU A 19 -2.74 14.16 -52.64
CA GLU A 19 -2.04 13.14 -51.86
C GLU A 19 -1.63 13.67 -50.48
N LEU A 20 -1.09 14.88 -50.41
CA LEU A 20 -0.73 15.54 -49.15
C LEU A 20 -1.95 15.74 -48.24
N PHE A 21 -3.09 16.16 -48.76
CA PHE A 21 -4.34 16.23 -47.99
C PHE A 21 -4.84 14.88 -47.51
N GLY A 22 -4.61 13.80 -48.28
CA GLY A 22 -4.88 12.44 -47.87
C GLY A 22 -4.04 12.06 -46.63
N HIS A 23 -2.74 12.30 -46.67
CA HIS A 23 -1.85 12.05 -45.51
C HIS A 23 -2.21 12.88 -44.29
N ILE A 24 -2.61 14.14 -44.46
CA ILE A 24 -3.08 14.97 -43.35
C ILE A 24 -4.36 14.37 -42.73
N SER A 25 -5.31 13.93 -43.57
CA SER A 25 -6.54 13.29 -43.08
C SER A 25 -6.26 12.04 -42.28
N ASP A 26 -5.34 11.18 -42.74
CA ASP A 26 -4.93 9.97 -42.05
C ASP A 26 -4.26 10.28 -40.70
N ALA A 27 -3.37 11.29 -40.69
CA ALA A 27 -2.72 11.74 -39.46
C ALA A 27 -3.73 12.30 -38.44
N VAL A 28 -4.75 13.05 -38.89
CA VAL A 28 -5.81 13.55 -38.01
C VAL A 28 -6.66 12.41 -37.43
N ASN A 29 -6.96 11.39 -38.26
CA ASN A 29 -7.69 10.22 -37.78
C ASN A 29 -6.87 9.43 -36.73
N ALA A 30 -5.59 9.22 -36.96
CA ALA A 30 -4.68 8.57 -35.97
C ALA A 30 -4.59 9.39 -34.68
N LEU A 31 -4.55 10.71 -34.75
CA LEU A 31 -4.57 11.60 -33.59
C LEU A 31 -5.87 11.46 -32.81
N LYS A 32 -7.03 11.39 -33.51
CA LYS A 32 -8.31 11.15 -32.85
C LYS A 32 -8.35 9.83 -32.09
N GLU A 33 -7.92 8.74 -32.71
CA GLU A 33 -7.82 7.44 -32.03
C GLU A 33 -6.89 7.49 -30.82
N GLY A 34 -5.77 8.21 -30.92
CA GLY A 34 -4.86 8.45 -29.80
C GLY A 34 -5.53 9.19 -28.64
N LEU A 35 -6.33 10.21 -28.95
CA LEU A 35 -7.09 10.96 -27.92
C LEU A 35 -8.17 10.10 -27.25
N ASP A 36 -8.88 9.28 -28.00
CA ASP A 36 -9.88 8.35 -27.44
C ASP A 36 -9.23 7.33 -26.51
N ASN A 37 -8.05 6.83 -26.86
CA ASN A 37 -7.26 5.95 -25.98
C ASN A 37 -6.80 6.67 -24.71
N ILE A 38 -6.33 7.91 -24.78
CA ILE A 38 -5.96 8.71 -23.63
C ILE A 38 -7.17 8.94 -22.70
N ALA A 39 -8.34 9.23 -23.25
CA ALA A 39 -9.56 9.39 -22.47
C ALA A 39 -9.89 8.10 -21.68
N SER A 40 -9.83 6.94 -22.34
CA SER A 40 -10.05 5.64 -21.70
C SER A 40 -9.03 5.34 -20.61
N LEU A 41 -7.75 5.65 -20.85
CA LEU A 41 -6.69 5.48 -19.83
C LEU A 41 -6.90 6.41 -18.64
N ASN A 42 -7.39 7.62 -18.84
CA ASN A 42 -7.71 8.53 -17.73
C ASN A 42 -8.85 7.98 -16.85
N GLU A 43 -9.90 7.40 -17.45
CA GLU A 43 -10.97 6.75 -16.69
C GLU A 43 -10.45 5.56 -15.87
N GLN A 44 -9.54 4.74 -16.43
CA GLN A 44 -8.91 3.64 -15.71
C GLN A 44 -8.00 4.15 -14.58
N MET A 45 -7.28 5.25 -14.80
CA MET A 45 -6.47 5.89 -13.77
C MET A 45 -7.32 6.40 -12.61
N ASP A 46 -8.45 7.03 -12.88
CA ASP A 46 -9.36 7.50 -11.83
C ASP A 46 -9.93 6.35 -11.01
N ALA A 47 -10.35 5.26 -11.64
CA ALA A 47 -10.80 4.05 -10.95
C ALA A 47 -9.69 3.41 -10.10
N SER A 48 -8.46 3.38 -10.61
CA SER A 48 -7.29 2.88 -9.88
C SER A 48 -6.96 3.76 -8.67
N ARG A 49 -7.06 5.08 -8.83
CA ARG A 49 -6.86 6.05 -7.74
C ARG A 49 -7.87 5.84 -6.61
N GLU A 50 -9.13 5.62 -6.95
CA GLU A 50 -10.19 5.37 -5.97
C GLU A 50 -9.92 4.08 -5.16
N ASN A 51 -9.47 3.02 -5.83
CA ASN A 51 -9.06 1.78 -5.17
C ASN A 51 -7.85 1.98 -4.23
N VAL A 52 -6.86 2.78 -4.63
CA VAL A 52 -5.72 3.11 -3.77
C VAL A 52 -6.15 3.88 -2.53
N VAL A 53 -7.03 4.88 -2.68
CA VAL A 53 -7.56 5.65 -1.54
C VAL A 53 -8.27 4.72 -0.55
N LYS A 54 -9.14 3.84 -1.04
CA LYS A 54 -9.84 2.86 -0.21
C LYS A 54 -8.88 1.92 0.52
N SER A 55 -7.85 1.43 -0.18
CA SER A 55 -6.82 0.58 0.45
C SER A 55 -6.03 1.33 1.53
N MET A 56 -5.81 2.63 1.35
CA MET A 56 -5.17 3.47 2.38
C MET A 56 -6.05 3.66 3.62
N GLU A 57 -7.37 3.81 3.44
CA GLU A 57 -8.33 3.85 4.55
C GLU A 57 -8.33 2.53 5.34
N ASP A 58 -8.33 1.39 4.65
CA ASP A 58 -8.22 0.07 5.27
C ASP A 58 -6.91 -0.08 6.05
N VAL A 59 -5.77 0.34 5.49
CA VAL A 59 -4.46 0.34 6.18
C VAL A 59 -4.48 1.23 7.42
N ALA A 60 -5.08 2.41 7.36
CA ALA A 60 -5.22 3.31 8.50
C ALA A 60 -6.05 2.67 9.63
N SER A 61 -7.15 1.99 9.27
CA SER A 61 -7.98 1.25 10.21
C SER A 61 -7.20 0.13 10.91
N VAL A 62 -6.52 -0.73 10.13
CA VAL A 62 -5.68 -1.83 10.67
C VAL A 62 -4.55 -1.29 11.53
N SER A 63 -3.96 -0.14 11.17
CA SER A 63 -2.91 0.50 11.97
C SER A 63 -3.43 0.93 13.34
N THR A 64 -4.63 1.48 13.40
CA THR A 64 -5.27 1.89 14.65
C THR A 64 -5.59 0.67 15.53
N GLU A 65 -6.11 -0.39 14.94
CA GLU A 65 -6.39 -1.65 15.65
C GLU A 65 -5.11 -2.30 16.17
N THR A 66 -4.03 -2.28 15.36
CA THR A 66 -2.71 -2.79 15.78
C THR A 66 -2.13 -1.99 16.95
N ALA A 67 -2.30 -0.67 16.95
CA ALA A 67 -1.88 0.17 18.07
C ALA A 67 -2.64 -0.18 19.35
N ALA A 68 -3.96 -0.33 19.29
CA ALA A 68 -4.78 -0.73 20.44
C ALA A 68 -4.41 -2.11 20.97
N ALA A 69 -4.20 -3.09 20.08
CA ALA A 69 -3.73 -4.44 20.47
C ALA A 69 -2.33 -4.40 21.13
N SER A 70 -1.45 -3.51 20.66
CA SER A 70 -0.12 -3.32 21.26
C SER A 70 -0.19 -2.74 22.66
N GLU A 71 -1.12 -1.82 22.90
CA GLU A 71 -1.37 -1.28 24.25
C GLU A 71 -1.91 -2.37 25.19
N GLU A 72 -2.84 -3.21 24.73
CA GLU A 72 -3.38 -4.34 25.53
C GLU A 72 -2.29 -5.37 25.87
N VAL A 73 -1.42 -5.71 24.91
CA VAL A 73 -0.27 -6.60 25.15
C VAL A 73 0.68 -5.99 26.18
N SER A 74 0.95 -4.68 26.10
CA SER A 74 1.80 -4.00 27.07
C SER A 74 1.19 -4.04 28.49
N ALA A 75 -0.10 -3.77 28.62
CA ALA A 75 -0.80 -3.86 29.91
C ALA A 75 -0.76 -5.30 30.49
N SER A 76 -0.97 -6.31 29.64
CA SER A 76 -0.88 -7.72 30.03
C SER A 76 0.54 -8.11 30.48
N ALA A 77 1.56 -7.57 29.82
CA ALA A 77 2.96 -7.79 30.21
C ALA A 77 3.28 -7.16 31.57
N GLU A 78 2.71 -5.99 31.88
CA GLU A 78 2.84 -5.36 33.21
C GLU A 78 2.17 -6.20 34.29
N GLU A 79 0.98 -6.75 34.04
CA GLU A 79 0.27 -7.63 34.97
C GLU A 79 1.04 -8.94 35.25
N VAL A 80 1.59 -9.54 34.17
CA VAL A 80 2.46 -10.72 34.32
C VAL A 80 3.70 -10.40 35.19
N ASN A 81 4.31 -9.24 34.94
CA ASN A 81 5.48 -8.83 35.72
C ASN A 81 5.14 -8.62 37.22
N ALA A 82 4.00 -8.01 37.54
CA ALA A 82 3.50 -7.87 38.90
C ALA A 82 3.23 -9.23 39.55
N THR A 83 2.63 -10.16 38.80
CA THR A 83 2.39 -11.53 39.28
C THR A 83 3.69 -12.28 39.57
N MET A 84 4.70 -12.16 38.71
CA MET A 84 6.03 -12.73 38.91
C MET A 84 6.74 -12.17 40.15
N HIS A 85 6.57 -10.87 40.41
CA HIS A 85 7.09 -10.27 41.65
C HIS A 85 6.45 -10.86 42.90
N THR A 86 5.14 -11.04 42.90
CA THR A 86 4.38 -11.67 43.97
C THR A 86 4.80 -13.13 44.17
N LEU A 87 4.99 -13.90 43.10
CA LEU A 87 5.49 -15.26 43.16
C LEU A 87 6.88 -15.34 43.78
N ASN A 88 7.76 -14.41 43.45
CA ASN A 88 9.10 -14.34 44.03
C ASN A 88 9.02 -14.08 45.56
N GLN A 89 8.14 -13.19 46.02
CA GLN A 89 7.90 -12.97 47.44
C GLN A 89 7.44 -14.26 48.17
N PHE A 90 6.48 -14.98 47.59
CA PHE A 90 6.04 -16.26 48.16
C PHE A 90 7.15 -17.31 48.20
N THR A 91 8.03 -17.31 47.19
CA THR A 91 9.18 -18.24 47.21
C THR A 91 10.13 -17.95 48.35
N VAL A 92 10.38 -16.68 48.66
CA VAL A 92 11.20 -16.27 49.81
C VAL A 92 10.53 -16.65 51.12
N GLU A 93 9.23 -16.40 51.26
CA GLU A 93 8.47 -16.80 52.47
C GLU A 93 8.49 -18.31 52.69
N LEU A 94 8.36 -19.12 51.64
CA LEU A 94 8.45 -20.58 51.70
C LEU A 94 9.84 -21.05 52.16
N ASP A 95 10.91 -20.41 51.69
CA ASP A 95 12.28 -20.72 52.11
C ASP A 95 12.48 -20.41 53.60
N GLU A 96 11.96 -19.29 54.10
CA GLU A 96 11.97 -18.94 55.53
C GLU A 96 11.20 -19.96 56.35
N ILE A 97 9.99 -20.37 55.93
CA ILE A 97 9.18 -21.38 56.61
C ILE A 97 9.93 -22.73 56.67
N ALA A 98 10.54 -23.15 55.55
CA ALA A 98 11.32 -24.37 55.48
C ALA A 98 12.52 -24.33 56.44
N THR A 99 13.19 -23.19 56.55
CA THR A 99 14.31 -22.98 57.49
C THR A 99 13.82 -23.08 58.93
N HIS A 100 12.76 -22.39 59.31
CA HIS A 100 12.18 -22.46 60.66
C HIS A 100 11.72 -23.87 61.05
N LEU A 101 11.12 -24.59 60.08
CA LEU A 101 10.70 -25.97 60.28
C LEU A 101 11.90 -26.88 60.57
N THR A 102 13.00 -26.73 59.82
CA THR A 102 14.23 -27.46 59.97
C THR A 102 14.84 -27.17 61.36
N GLU A 103 14.88 -25.91 61.79
CA GLU A 103 15.34 -25.54 63.13
C GLU A 103 14.49 -26.15 64.27
N ALA A 104 13.16 -26.15 64.11
CA ALA A 104 12.23 -26.73 65.06
C ALA A 104 12.46 -28.26 65.21
N ILE A 105 12.62 -28.98 64.10
CA ILE A 105 12.93 -30.42 64.12
C ILE A 105 14.24 -30.68 64.83
N ASN A 106 15.29 -29.94 64.54
CA ASN A 106 16.59 -30.09 65.16
C ASN A 106 16.55 -29.84 66.70
N ARG A 107 15.63 -29.02 67.18
CA ARG A 107 15.40 -28.82 68.62
C ARG A 107 14.71 -29.99 69.29
N PHE A 108 13.97 -30.79 68.57
CA PHE A 108 13.28 -31.98 69.13
C PHE A 108 14.15 -33.25 69.10
N GLU A 109 15.21 -33.28 68.27
CA GLU A 109 16.14 -34.42 68.22
C GLU A 109 17.25 -34.40 69.33
N LEU A 110 17.29 -33.37 70.15
CA LEU A 110 18.13 -33.25 71.35
C LEU A 110 17.31 -33.53 72.58
#